data_0c98acde398f575c7c8379e341cffe7e
#
_entry.id   0c98acde398f575c7c8379e341cffe7e
#
_cell.length_a   1.000
_cell.length_b   1.000
_cell.length_c   1.000
_cell.angle_alpha   90.00
_cell.angle_beta   90.00
_cell.angle_gamma   90.00
#
_symmetry.space_group_name_H-M   'P 1'
#
loop_
_entity.id
_entity.type
_entity.pdbx_description
1 polymer ?
#
loop_
_entity_poly.entity_id
_entity_poly.type
_entity_poly.pdbx_seq_one_letter_code
_entity_poly.pdbx_strand_id
1 'polypeptide(L)'
;MLEKEGFDAWAAEYDRNVRETDEASGYPFAGYDALMSWLRQEITAGSGSCGSYLDVGVGTGKLAGELYDVGIPVCGIDFSEKMLEEAARRMPEARLICHDFSQGLPQELEDERFDVIVCTYAIHHLDEKQKISLIKQMLSRLETGGRLYIGDVAFATRQADGSVQRGRGPGLGRRGKLSGGGRDRCTAS
;
A
#
# COMPACT_ATOMS: atom_id res chain seq x y z
N MET A 1 8.93 7.12 -8.82
CA MET A 1 7.89 7.00 -7.79
C MET A 1 6.56 7.13 -8.50
N LEU A 2 5.55 6.33 -8.21
CA LEU A 2 4.19 6.54 -8.73
C LEU A 2 3.58 7.71 -7.96
N GLU A 3 2.98 8.65 -8.67
CA GLU A 3 2.20 9.76 -8.10
C GLU A 3 0.75 9.31 -7.90
N LYS A 4 -0.12 10.15 -7.29
CA LYS A 4 -1.52 9.83 -6.98
C LYS A 4 -2.26 9.25 -8.19
N GLU A 5 -2.12 9.89 -9.36
CA GLU A 5 -2.75 9.45 -10.61
C GLU A 5 -2.30 8.04 -11.05
N GLY A 6 -1.07 7.67 -10.71
CA GLY A 6 -0.54 6.34 -10.98
C GLY A 6 -1.20 5.27 -10.11
N PHE A 7 -1.41 5.56 -8.83
CA PHE A 7 -2.12 4.67 -7.90
C PHE A 7 -3.61 4.58 -8.24
N ASP A 8 -4.24 5.70 -8.55
CA ASP A 8 -5.65 5.74 -8.96
C ASP A 8 -5.91 4.90 -10.22
N ALA A 9 -5.02 4.98 -11.21
CA ALA A 9 -5.12 4.18 -12.43
C ALA A 9 -4.87 2.68 -12.18
N TRP A 10 -4.17 2.34 -11.12
CA TRP A 10 -3.75 0.96 -10.81
C TRP A 10 -4.67 0.25 -9.81
N ALA A 11 -5.50 1.00 -9.08
CA ALA A 11 -6.32 0.48 -7.97
C ALA A 11 -7.15 -0.75 -8.36
N ALA A 12 -7.85 -0.71 -9.51
CA ALA A 12 -8.70 -1.81 -9.96
C ALA A 12 -7.95 -3.12 -10.28
N GLU A 13 -6.64 -3.04 -10.57
CA GLU A 13 -5.78 -4.18 -10.91
C GLU A 13 -4.75 -4.49 -9.82
N TYR A 14 -4.72 -3.67 -8.76
CA TYR A 14 -3.67 -3.70 -7.74
C TYR A 14 -3.53 -5.08 -7.10
N ASP A 15 -4.60 -5.63 -6.56
CA ASP A 15 -4.58 -6.92 -5.87
C ASP A 15 -4.15 -8.07 -6.80
N ARG A 16 -4.49 -8.00 -8.09
CA ARG A 16 -4.05 -8.97 -9.09
C ARG A 16 -2.55 -8.85 -9.34
N ASN A 17 -2.06 -7.64 -9.57
CA ASN A 17 -0.64 -7.38 -9.85
C ASN A 17 0.24 -7.73 -8.64
N VAL A 18 -0.21 -7.45 -7.42
CA VAL A 18 0.47 -7.86 -6.17
C VAL A 18 0.60 -9.38 -6.13
N ARG A 19 -0.49 -10.12 -6.39
CA ARG A 19 -0.49 -11.58 -6.36
C ARG A 19 0.44 -12.18 -7.42
N GLU A 20 0.33 -11.73 -8.68
CA GLU A 20 1.19 -12.21 -9.76
C GLU A 20 2.68 -11.96 -9.46
N THR A 21 3.01 -10.82 -8.83
CA THR A 21 4.37 -10.45 -8.47
C THR A 21 4.87 -11.27 -7.27
N ASP A 22 4.03 -11.53 -6.28
CA ASP A 22 4.37 -12.36 -5.11
C ASP A 22 4.61 -13.82 -5.52
N GLU A 23 3.71 -14.42 -6.32
CA GLU A 23 3.85 -15.77 -6.87
C GLU A 23 5.15 -15.93 -7.68
N ALA A 24 5.55 -14.90 -8.42
CA ALA A 24 6.81 -14.86 -9.14
C ALA A 24 8.04 -14.58 -8.25
N SER A 25 7.86 -14.39 -6.93
CA SER A 25 8.89 -13.92 -5.99
C SER A 25 9.58 -12.64 -6.46
N GLY A 26 8.80 -11.78 -7.11
CA GLY A 26 9.28 -10.56 -7.76
C GLY A 26 9.22 -9.32 -6.86
N TYR A 27 10.10 -8.36 -7.14
CA TYR A 27 10.04 -7.04 -6.52
C TYR A 27 8.83 -6.25 -7.05
N PRO A 28 8.09 -5.48 -6.22
CA PRO A 28 8.34 -5.23 -4.79
C PRO A 28 7.60 -6.17 -3.84
N PHE A 29 6.78 -7.10 -4.30
CA PHE A 29 5.81 -7.83 -3.50
C PHE A 29 6.21 -9.26 -3.14
N ALA A 30 7.47 -9.66 -3.32
CA ALA A 30 7.95 -10.98 -2.89
C ALA A 30 7.71 -11.19 -1.38
N GLY A 31 6.95 -12.22 -1.01
CA GLY A 31 6.58 -12.54 0.37
C GLY A 31 5.43 -11.69 0.94
N TYR A 32 4.70 -10.97 0.10
CA TYR A 32 3.58 -10.12 0.52
C TYR A 32 2.50 -10.91 1.27
N ASP A 33 2.01 -12.00 0.69
CA ASP A 33 0.96 -12.82 1.30
C ASP A 33 1.42 -13.49 2.61
N ALA A 34 2.69 -13.87 2.70
CA ALA A 34 3.27 -14.41 3.93
C ALA A 34 3.31 -13.35 5.04
N LEU A 35 3.70 -12.11 4.72
CA LEU A 35 3.69 -10.99 5.68
C LEU A 35 2.27 -10.66 6.14
N MET A 36 1.30 -10.56 5.22
CA MET A 36 -0.10 -10.26 5.56
C MET A 36 -0.68 -11.35 6.47
N SER A 37 -0.45 -12.62 6.13
CA SER A 37 -0.89 -13.76 6.94
C SER A 37 -0.27 -13.77 8.34
N TRP A 38 1.01 -13.47 8.45
CA TRP A 38 1.69 -13.36 9.74
C TRP A 38 1.13 -12.19 10.56
N LEU A 39 0.97 -11.00 9.99
CA LEU A 39 0.39 -9.84 10.67
C LEU A 39 -1.01 -10.13 11.17
N ARG A 40 -1.86 -10.73 10.34
CA ARG A 40 -3.20 -11.15 10.74
C ARG A 40 -3.16 -12.06 11.97
N GLN A 41 -2.31 -13.10 11.96
CA GLN A 41 -2.17 -14.02 13.08
C GLN A 41 -1.69 -13.29 14.34
N GLU A 42 -0.67 -12.45 14.25
CA GLU A 42 -0.14 -11.68 15.39
C GLU A 42 -1.18 -10.73 16.00
N ILE A 43 -1.97 -10.06 15.16
CA ILE A 43 -2.98 -9.11 15.62
C ILE A 43 -4.16 -9.84 16.27
N THR A 44 -4.58 -10.97 15.71
CA THR A 44 -5.73 -11.73 16.20
C THR A 44 -5.40 -12.69 17.36
N ALA A 45 -4.14 -13.15 17.50
CA ALA A 45 -3.71 -14.08 18.55
C ALA A 45 -3.38 -13.41 19.89
N GLY A 46 -3.30 -12.06 19.93
CA GLY A 46 -3.00 -11.32 21.17
C GLY A 46 -4.04 -11.58 22.26
N SER A 47 -3.58 -11.64 23.51
CA SER A 47 -4.39 -12.00 24.70
C SER A 47 -5.50 -11.00 25.07
N GLY A 48 -5.70 -9.94 24.28
CA GLY A 48 -6.81 -9.01 24.35
C GLY A 48 -7.40 -8.86 22.96
N SER A 49 -8.71 -8.75 22.82
CA SER A 49 -9.29 -8.33 21.55
C SER A 49 -8.67 -6.99 21.13
N CYS A 50 -8.13 -6.92 19.91
CA CYS A 50 -7.75 -5.63 19.34
C CYS A 50 -9.02 -4.77 19.28
N GLY A 51 -9.10 -3.77 20.14
CA GLY A 51 -10.29 -2.90 20.25
C GLY A 51 -10.27 -1.79 19.21
N SER A 52 -9.09 -1.48 18.64
CA SER A 52 -8.92 -0.41 17.65
C SER A 52 -7.68 -0.63 16.79
N TYR A 53 -7.84 -0.48 15.49
CA TYR A 53 -6.80 -0.73 14.50
C TYR A 53 -6.68 0.44 13.51
N LEU A 54 -5.46 0.91 13.30
CA LEU A 54 -5.14 1.93 12.31
C LEU A 54 -4.22 1.35 11.23
N ASP A 55 -4.60 1.51 9.97
CA ASP A 55 -3.78 1.17 8.81
C ASP A 55 -3.33 2.44 8.06
N VAL A 56 -2.03 2.69 8.04
CA VAL A 56 -1.43 3.85 7.36
C VAL A 56 -0.90 3.41 6.00
N GLY A 57 -1.58 3.81 4.94
CA GLY A 57 -1.42 3.28 3.60
C GLY A 57 -2.28 2.03 3.40
N VAL A 58 -3.56 2.11 3.75
CA VAL A 58 -4.49 0.96 3.74
C VAL A 58 -4.68 0.35 2.34
N GLY A 59 -4.44 1.11 1.28
CA GLY A 59 -4.63 0.67 -0.10
C GLY A 59 -6.05 0.15 -0.35
N THR A 60 -6.16 -1.01 -0.99
CA THR A 60 -7.44 -1.71 -1.23
C THR A 60 -8.00 -2.41 0.02
N GLY A 61 -7.32 -2.29 1.17
CA GLY A 61 -7.74 -2.89 2.44
C GLY A 61 -7.53 -4.40 2.52
N LYS A 62 -6.48 -4.96 1.93
CA LYS A 62 -6.27 -6.42 1.93
C LYS A 62 -6.13 -6.98 3.35
N LEU A 63 -5.20 -6.46 4.16
CA LEU A 63 -5.02 -6.87 5.55
C LEU A 63 -6.18 -6.36 6.42
N ALA A 64 -6.51 -5.08 6.27
CA ALA A 64 -7.56 -4.42 7.04
C ALA A 64 -8.92 -5.13 6.88
N GLY A 65 -9.27 -5.59 5.66
CA GLY A 65 -10.48 -6.35 5.38
C GLY A 65 -10.55 -7.68 6.12
N GLU A 66 -9.44 -8.42 6.18
CA GLU A 66 -9.39 -9.67 6.94
C GLU A 66 -9.57 -9.46 8.46
N LEU A 67 -9.11 -8.32 8.98
CA LEU A 67 -9.31 -7.93 10.38
C LEU A 67 -10.74 -7.42 10.63
N TYR A 68 -11.29 -6.68 9.68
CA TYR A 68 -12.68 -6.23 9.70
C TYR A 68 -13.68 -7.41 9.73
N ASP A 69 -13.42 -8.45 8.92
CA ASP A 69 -14.26 -9.66 8.86
C ASP A 69 -14.33 -10.44 10.18
N VAL A 70 -13.32 -10.28 11.05
CA VAL A 70 -13.32 -10.87 12.39
C VAL A 70 -13.78 -9.89 13.47
N GLY A 71 -14.33 -8.75 13.08
CA GLY A 71 -14.99 -7.78 13.96
C GLY A 71 -14.08 -6.75 14.62
N ILE A 72 -12.85 -6.56 14.11
CA ILE A 72 -11.95 -5.50 14.58
C ILE A 72 -12.39 -4.16 13.97
N PRO A 73 -12.63 -3.11 14.77
CA PRO A 73 -12.90 -1.77 14.25
C PRO A 73 -11.69 -1.25 13.48
N VAL A 74 -11.90 -0.89 12.21
CA VAL A 74 -10.83 -0.45 11.30
C VAL A 74 -10.92 1.05 11.06
N CYS A 75 -9.79 1.74 11.24
CA CYS A 75 -9.52 3.06 10.67
C CYS A 75 -8.41 2.89 9.62
N GLY A 76 -8.60 3.40 8.41
CA GLY A 76 -7.63 3.32 7.32
C GLY A 76 -7.34 4.69 6.71
N ILE A 77 -6.07 4.95 6.41
CA ILE A 77 -5.62 6.17 5.74
C ILE A 77 -4.98 5.79 4.41
N ASP A 78 -5.36 6.47 3.33
CA ASP A 78 -4.65 6.40 2.06
C ASP A 78 -4.78 7.74 1.32
N PHE A 79 -3.85 8.07 0.46
CA PHE A 79 -3.90 9.30 -0.34
C PHE A 79 -4.66 9.11 -1.66
N SER A 80 -4.89 7.86 -2.08
CA SER A 80 -5.64 7.52 -3.30
C SER A 80 -7.11 7.28 -3.00
N GLU A 81 -7.97 8.15 -3.52
CA GLU A 81 -9.42 7.99 -3.40
C GLU A 81 -9.90 6.67 -4.02
N LYS A 82 -9.26 6.23 -5.12
CA LYS A 82 -9.62 4.98 -5.80
C LYS A 82 -9.27 3.74 -4.97
N MET A 83 -8.15 3.76 -4.25
CA MET A 83 -7.82 2.70 -3.30
C MET A 83 -8.87 2.64 -2.17
N LEU A 84 -9.26 3.81 -1.64
CA LEU A 84 -10.27 3.88 -0.60
C LEU A 84 -11.66 3.46 -1.10
N GLU A 85 -12.02 3.72 -2.36
CA GLU A 85 -13.27 3.19 -2.96
C GLU A 85 -13.29 1.65 -2.95
N GLU A 86 -12.17 0.99 -3.29
CA GLU A 86 -12.06 -0.47 -3.22
C GLU A 86 -12.09 -0.98 -1.76
N ALA A 87 -11.37 -0.30 -0.86
CA ALA A 87 -11.39 -0.62 0.57
C ALA A 87 -12.81 -0.48 1.16
N ALA A 88 -13.57 0.57 0.79
CA ALA A 88 -14.94 0.79 1.25
C ALA A 88 -15.92 -0.30 0.79
N ARG A 89 -15.71 -0.87 -0.41
CA ARG A 89 -16.53 -2.02 -0.87
C ARG A 89 -16.28 -3.26 -0.02
N ARG A 90 -15.05 -3.43 0.46
CA ARG A 90 -14.64 -4.55 1.31
C ARG A 90 -15.04 -4.36 2.77
N MET A 91 -15.00 -3.12 3.25
CA MET A 91 -15.24 -2.73 4.64
C MET A 91 -16.22 -1.55 4.73
N PRO A 92 -17.55 -1.79 4.52
CA PRO A 92 -18.53 -0.69 4.37
C PRO A 92 -18.67 0.22 5.62
N GLU A 93 -18.38 -0.30 6.81
CA GLU A 93 -18.49 0.44 8.07
C GLU A 93 -17.14 0.90 8.62
N ALA A 94 -16.03 0.64 7.90
CA ALA A 94 -14.71 1.11 8.29
C ALA A 94 -14.61 2.63 8.13
N ARG A 95 -13.86 3.26 9.03
CA ARG A 95 -13.53 4.67 8.89
C ARG A 95 -12.34 4.81 7.94
N LEU A 96 -12.59 5.32 6.75
CA LEU A 96 -11.56 5.52 5.71
C LEU A 96 -11.33 7.01 5.49
N ILE A 97 -10.06 7.43 5.54
CA ILE A 97 -9.64 8.83 5.48
C ILE A 97 -8.73 9.03 4.28
N CYS A 98 -9.15 9.89 3.35
CA CYS A 98 -8.30 10.30 2.23
C CYS A 98 -7.31 11.36 2.73
N HIS A 99 -6.04 10.96 2.94
CA HIS A 99 -5.01 11.84 3.46
C HIS A 99 -3.61 11.42 2.99
N ASP A 100 -2.80 12.41 2.61
CA ASP A 100 -1.39 12.22 2.29
C ASP A 100 -0.54 12.17 3.58
N PHE A 101 -0.20 10.97 4.02
CA PHE A 101 0.60 10.75 5.23
C PHE A 101 2.06 11.23 5.11
N SER A 102 2.50 11.71 3.94
CA SER A 102 3.76 12.44 3.83
C SER A 102 3.75 13.76 4.64
N GLN A 103 2.55 14.27 4.92
CA GLN A 103 2.30 15.43 5.80
C GLN A 103 2.14 15.03 7.28
N GLY A 104 2.25 13.76 7.61
CA GLY A 104 1.97 13.18 8.92
C GLY A 104 0.59 12.55 9.01
N LEU A 105 0.13 12.22 10.22
CA LEU A 105 -1.22 11.70 10.45
C LEU A 105 -2.26 12.84 10.36
N PRO A 106 -3.49 12.54 9.90
CA PRO A 106 -4.54 13.54 9.82
C PRO A 106 -4.88 14.11 11.22
N GLN A 107 -5.18 15.42 11.26
CA GLN A 107 -5.46 16.13 12.50
C GLN A 107 -6.67 15.54 13.24
N GLU A 108 -7.63 15.00 12.53
CA GLU A 108 -8.83 14.37 13.11
C GLU A 108 -8.54 13.12 13.94
N LEU A 109 -7.31 12.56 13.86
CA LEU A 109 -6.84 11.47 14.73
C LEU A 109 -5.98 11.96 15.90
N GLU A 110 -5.91 13.29 16.15
CA GLU A 110 -4.97 13.85 17.12
C GLU A 110 -5.19 13.34 18.55
N ASP A 111 -6.43 13.17 18.95
CA ASP A 111 -6.81 12.70 20.29
C ASP A 111 -7.09 11.18 20.35
N GLU A 112 -6.99 10.49 19.22
CA GLU A 112 -7.26 9.05 19.16
C GLU A 112 -6.03 8.20 19.50
N ARG A 113 -6.31 7.01 20.04
CA ARG A 113 -5.30 5.99 20.36
C ARG A 113 -5.76 4.66 19.80
N PHE A 114 -4.78 3.83 19.45
CA PHE A 114 -5.01 2.55 18.79
C PHE A 114 -4.24 1.43 19.50
N ASP A 115 -4.85 0.27 19.63
CA ASP A 115 -4.18 -0.92 20.15
C ASP A 115 -3.13 -1.43 19.18
N VAL A 116 -3.42 -1.30 17.89
CA VAL A 116 -2.52 -1.72 16.82
C VAL A 116 -2.48 -0.66 15.72
N ILE A 117 -1.28 -0.28 15.32
CA ILE A 117 -1.03 0.54 14.15
C ILE A 117 -0.16 -0.25 13.18
N VAL A 118 -0.57 -0.28 11.91
CA VAL A 118 0.18 -0.95 10.84
C VAL A 118 0.54 0.06 9.74
N CYS A 119 1.70 -0.11 9.15
CA CYS A 119 2.09 0.58 7.92
C CYS A 119 2.86 -0.43 7.05
N THR A 120 2.24 -0.90 5.97
CA THR A 120 2.85 -1.92 5.10
C THR A 120 2.95 -1.44 3.66
N TYR A 121 4.12 -1.68 3.04
CA TYR A 121 4.41 -1.33 1.64
C TYR A 121 4.08 0.14 1.28
N ALA A 122 4.19 1.04 2.25
CA ALA A 122 3.81 2.45 2.11
C ALA A 122 4.92 3.42 2.52
N ILE A 123 5.66 3.13 3.59
CA ILE A 123 6.61 4.08 4.17
C ILE A 123 7.83 4.34 3.26
N HIS A 124 8.12 3.47 2.30
CA HIS A 124 9.22 3.66 1.33
C HIS A 124 9.02 4.85 0.39
N HIS A 125 7.79 5.36 0.26
CA HIS A 125 7.49 6.55 -0.52
C HIS A 125 7.97 7.85 0.14
N LEU A 126 8.27 7.82 1.44
CA LEU A 126 8.69 8.97 2.23
C LEU A 126 10.21 9.17 2.23
N ASP A 127 10.66 10.40 2.38
CA ASP A 127 12.05 10.70 2.71
C ASP A 127 12.40 10.33 4.17
N GLU A 128 13.70 10.39 4.53
CA GLU A 128 14.15 10.00 5.88
C GLU A 128 13.53 10.85 7.01
N LYS A 129 13.32 12.14 6.78
CA LYS A 129 12.73 13.05 7.77
C LYS A 129 11.25 12.78 7.95
N GLN A 130 10.54 12.60 6.84
CA GLN A 130 9.12 12.25 6.82
C GLN A 130 8.89 10.90 7.51
N LYS A 131 9.71 9.87 7.22
CA LYS A 131 9.66 8.56 7.90
C LYS A 131 9.78 8.71 9.42
N ILE A 132 10.80 9.43 9.88
CA ILE A 132 11.02 9.62 11.31
C ILE A 132 9.85 10.38 11.96
N SER A 133 9.34 11.41 11.28
CA SER A 133 8.19 12.18 11.77
C SER A 133 6.95 11.32 11.88
N LEU A 134 6.61 10.58 10.82
CA LEU A 134 5.43 9.70 10.79
C LEU A 134 5.52 8.60 11.85
N ILE A 135 6.68 7.94 11.99
CA ILE A 135 6.88 6.91 13.02
C ILE A 135 6.66 7.48 14.42
N LYS A 136 7.19 8.67 14.72
CA LYS A 136 6.96 9.32 16.03
C LYS A 136 5.49 9.62 16.27
N GLN A 137 4.76 10.07 15.26
CA GLN A 137 3.32 10.31 15.36
C GLN A 137 2.56 9.00 15.59
N MET A 138 2.84 7.94 14.82
CA MET A 138 2.24 6.62 15.05
C MET A 138 2.49 6.11 16.46
N LEU A 139 3.73 6.20 16.96
CA LEU A 139 4.06 5.80 18.33
C LEU A 139 3.31 6.60 19.38
N SER A 140 3.06 7.90 19.14
CA SER A 140 2.29 8.75 20.07
C SER A 140 0.79 8.45 20.05
N ARG A 141 0.30 7.71 19.08
CA ARG A 141 -1.10 7.30 18.93
C ARG A 141 -1.35 5.86 19.39
N LEU A 142 -0.36 5.18 19.94
CA LEU A 142 -0.56 3.86 20.53
C LEU A 142 -1.21 3.97 21.92
N GLU A 143 -2.11 3.05 22.20
CA GLU A 143 -2.56 2.78 23.56
C GLU A 143 -1.43 2.21 24.42
N THR A 144 -1.61 2.25 25.73
CA THR A 144 -0.66 1.62 26.66
C THR A 144 -0.58 0.11 26.38
N GLY A 145 0.58 -0.36 25.98
CA GLY A 145 0.78 -1.76 25.55
C GLY A 145 0.40 -2.02 24.08
N GLY A 146 0.02 -0.97 23.35
CA GLY A 146 -0.25 -1.06 21.92
C GLY A 146 0.98 -1.43 21.09
N ARG A 147 0.77 -1.87 19.86
CA ARG A 147 1.82 -2.40 18.97
C ARG A 147 1.85 -1.66 17.64
N LEU A 148 3.05 -1.29 17.20
CA LEU A 148 3.29 -0.74 15.87
C LEU A 148 4.00 -1.79 15.01
N TYR A 149 3.42 -2.10 13.85
CA TYR A 149 4.04 -2.95 12.85
C TYR A 149 4.37 -2.14 11.60
N ILE A 150 5.61 -2.25 11.15
CA ILE A 150 6.06 -1.66 9.88
C ILE A 150 6.63 -2.79 9.04
N GLY A 151 6.01 -3.06 7.90
CA GLY A 151 6.46 -4.03 6.91
C GLY A 151 6.70 -3.34 5.59
N ASP A 152 7.92 -3.42 5.05
CA ASP A 152 8.25 -2.75 3.79
C ASP A 152 9.39 -3.44 3.06
N VAL A 153 9.58 -3.09 1.80
CA VAL A 153 10.72 -3.54 1.02
C VAL A 153 12.03 -3.02 1.63
N ALA A 154 12.99 -3.90 1.77
CA ALA A 154 14.29 -3.56 2.30
C ALA A 154 15.41 -4.14 1.44
N PHE A 155 16.46 -3.38 1.26
CA PHE A 155 17.66 -3.80 0.54
C PHE A 155 18.87 -3.78 1.47
N ALA A 156 19.74 -4.79 1.36
CA ALA A 156 20.94 -4.87 2.17
C ALA A 156 21.90 -3.69 1.94
N THR A 157 21.86 -3.06 0.77
CA THR A 157 22.70 -1.92 0.42
C THR A 157 21.97 -0.95 -0.51
N ARG A 158 22.40 0.33 -0.53
CA ARG A 158 21.91 1.35 -1.50
C ARG A 158 22.22 0.95 -2.96
N GLN A 159 23.24 0.14 -3.21
CA GLN A 159 23.56 -0.36 -4.55
C GLN A 159 22.52 -1.38 -5.02
N ALA A 160 22.05 -2.25 -4.14
CA ALA A 160 21.01 -3.23 -4.44
C ALA A 160 19.69 -2.53 -4.80
N ASP A 161 19.28 -1.49 -4.04
CA ASP A 161 18.14 -0.63 -4.36
C ASP A 161 18.27 -0.01 -5.76
N GLY A 162 19.40 0.66 -6.04
CA GLY A 162 19.66 1.28 -7.34
C GLY A 162 19.73 0.30 -8.52
N SER A 163 20.00 -0.99 -8.31
CA SER A 163 19.98 -2.02 -9.35
C SER A 163 18.56 -2.43 -9.72
N VAL A 164 17.67 -2.50 -8.74
CA VAL A 164 16.24 -2.83 -8.94
C VAL A 164 15.48 -1.69 -9.57
N GLN A 165 15.72 -0.45 -9.15
CA GLN A 165 15.08 0.73 -9.76
C GLN A 165 15.48 0.95 -11.22
N ARG A 166 16.66 0.47 -11.66
CA ARG A 166 17.10 0.47 -13.07
C ARG A 166 16.60 -0.73 -13.87
N GLY A 167 16.26 -1.82 -13.20
CA GLY A 167 15.58 -2.96 -13.81
C GLY A 167 14.09 -2.64 -13.86
N ARG A 168 13.55 -2.47 -15.06
CA ARG A 168 12.15 -2.13 -15.37
C ARG A 168 11.17 -2.61 -14.32
N GLY A 169 10.44 -1.68 -13.71
CA GLY A 169 9.17 -1.98 -13.05
C GLY A 169 8.23 -2.75 -13.98
N PRO A 170 7.21 -3.44 -13.46
CA PRO A 170 6.26 -4.20 -14.29
C PRO A 170 5.75 -3.30 -15.41
N GLY A 171 6.01 -3.71 -16.64
CA GLY A 171 5.88 -2.87 -17.81
C GLY A 171 4.47 -2.37 -18.02
N LEU A 172 4.29 -1.07 -17.93
CA LEU A 172 3.28 -0.37 -18.72
C LEU A 172 3.60 -0.68 -20.18
N GLY A 173 2.78 -1.58 -20.77
CA GLY A 173 2.95 -2.03 -22.13
C GLY A 173 3.16 -0.85 -23.08
N ARG A 174 4.32 -0.79 -23.72
CA ARG A 174 4.53 0.11 -24.83
C ARG A 174 3.46 -0.21 -25.86
N ARG A 175 2.50 0.70 -26.02
CA ARG A 175 1.66 0.73 -27.21
C ARG A 175 2.60 0.74 -28.41
N GLY A 176 2.60 -0.35 -29.17
CA GLY A 176 3.34 -0.45 -30.39
C GLY A 176 2.96 0.69 -31.32
N LYS A 177 3.94 1.48 -31.75
CA LYS A 177 3.80 2.33 -32.90
C LYS A 177 3.52 1.40 -34.08
N LEU A 178 2.30 1.43 -34.60
CA LEU A 178 1.98 0.95 -35.92
C LEU A 178 2.73 1.82 -36.94
N SER A 179 3.85 1.34 -37.43
CA SER A 179 4.51 1.91 -38.61
C SER A 179 3.71 1.50 -39.85
N GLY A 180 2.80 2.37 -40.25
CA GLY A 180 2.17 2.29 -41.56
C GLY A 180 3.17 2.70 -42.65
N GLY A 181 3.82 1.72 -43.23
CA GLY A 181 4.60 1.90 -44.46
C GLY A 181 3.83 1.28 -45.61
N GLY A 182 2.89 1.96 -46.17
CA GLY A 182 2.26 1.64 -47.44
C GLY A 182 2.68 2.65 -48.47
N ARG A 183 3.62 2.27 -49.33
CA ARG A 183 3.92 2.96 -50.59
C ARG A 183 3.19 2.23 -51.70
N ASP A 184 2.05 2.74 -52.10
CA ASP A 184 1.45 2.34 -53.37
C ASP A 184 1.88 3.33 -54.46
N ARG A 185 2.67 2.83 -55.37
CA ARG A 185 2.90 3.45 -56.68
C ARG A 185 1.79 2.97 -57.60
N CYS A 186 0.90 3.80 -57.99
CA CYS A 186 0.08 3.60 -59.16
C CYS A 186 0.78 4.29 -60.33
N THR A 187 1.28 3.49 -61.29
CA THR A 187 1.68 3.94 -62.62
C THR A 187 0.49 3.87 -63.55
N ALA A 188 0.40 4.90 -64.36
CA ALA A 188 -0.61 5.13 -65.41
C ALA A 188 -0.51 4.13 -66.54
N SER A 189 -1.65 3.89 -67.18
CA SER A 189 -1.87 3.83 -68.63
C SER A 189 -3.31 4.21 -68.92
#